data_0bcc2ea90891f7fc63f0738e27fc2008
#
_entry.id   0bcc2ea90891f7fc63f0738e27fc2008
#
_cell.length_a   1.000
_cell.length_b   1.000
_cell.length_c   1.000
_cell.angle_alpha   90.00
_cell.angle_beta   90.00
_cell.angle_gamma   90.00
#
_symmetry.space_group_name_H-M   'P 1'
#
loop_
_entity.id
_entity.type
_entity.pdbx_description
1 polymer ?
#
loop_
_entity_poly.entity_id
_entity_poly.type
_entity_poly.pdbx_seq_one_letter_code
_entity_poly.pdbx_strand_id
1 'polypeptide(L)'
;MGASRNRTSRARRADGVAGGDLAERLLEAAAVLIAERGPQGFSLREVARRARVSEAAPYWHFPNKEALLAAVAEQGFIALAAAMAEVRERVKDPRRHLRELGVAYVRFALAHPSHLRIMFGPEIRDKTAHPSLHAAGERALALLIATITDAQRAGYVRRGNPWDLAVAAWALVHGLSALLIDRQLEDRVPGLREAEVLASRVATLLQTGLASR
;
A
#
# COMPACT_ATOMS: atom_id res chain seq x y z
N MET A 1 32.73 -35.33 -21.69
CA MET A 1 32.14 -34.03 -22.02
C MET A 1 30.88 -33.79 -21.14
N GLY A 2 30.99 -33.34 -19.89
CA GLY A 2 29.86 -33.27 -18.96
C GLY A 2 29.98 -32.23 -17.81
N ALA A 3 30.98 -31.35 -17.80
CA ALA A 3 31.21 -30.48 -16.62
C ALA A 3 30.98 -28.97 -16.84
N SER A 4 30.53 -28.53 -18.03
CA SER A 4 30.38 -27.10 -18.33
C SER A 4 28.98 -26.51 -18.13
N ARG A 5 27.93 -27.31 -18.08
CA ARG A 5 26.53 -26.81 -17.99
C ARG A 5 26.04 -26.44 -16.59
N ASN A 6 26.75 -26.86 -15.53
CA ASN A 6 26.29 -26.68 -14.15
C ASN A 6 26.84 -25.41 -13.48
N ARG A 7 27.83 -24.75 -14.04
CA ARG A 7 28.39 -23.49 -13.51
C ARG A 7 27.57 -22.26 -13.88
N THR A 8 26.97 -22.21 -15.08
CA THR A 8 26.18 -21.07 -15.56
C THR A 8 24.79 -20.94 -14.90
N SER A 9 24.18 -22.07 -14.49
CA SER A 9 22.89 -22.04 -13.80
C SER A 9 23.00 -21.60 -12.33
N ARG A 10 24.13 -21.90 -11.69
CA ARG A 10 24.38 -21.52 -10.28
C ARG A 10 24.79 -20.05 -10.16
N ALA A 11 25.53 -19.49 -11.14
CA ALA A 11 25.86 -18.07 -11.21
C ALA A 11 24.60 -17.21 -11.44
N ARG A 12 23.72 -17.59 -12.38
CA ARG A 12 22.44 -16.89 -12.62
C ARG A 12 21.48 -16.89 -11.44
N ARG A 13 21.49 -17.95 -10.60
CA ARG A 13 20.68 -17.98 -9.36
C ARG A 13 21.27 -17.11 -8.24
N ALA A 14 22.59 -17.03 -8.14
CA ALA A 14 23.28 -16.16 -7.18
C ALA A 14 23.08 -14.67 -7.53
N ASP A 15 23.16 -14.31 -8.80
CA ASP A 15 22.92 -12.94 -9.27
C ASP A 15 21.46 -12.50 -9.10
N GLY A 16 20.50 -13.40 -9.24
CA GLY A 16 19.06 -13.12 -9.03
C GLY A 16 18.72 -12.87 -7.57
N VAL A 17 19.34 -13.61 -6.63
CA VAL A 17 19.12 -13.42 -5.17
C VAL A 17 19.83 -12.14 -4.71
N ALA A 18 21.04 -11.88 -5.15
CA ALA A 18 21.79 -10.65 -4.83
C ALA A 18 21.11 -9.38 -5.43
N GLY A 19 20.48 -9.50 -6.61
CA GLY A 19 19.74 -8.40 -7.23
C GLY A 19 18.45 -8.06 -6.52
N GLY A 20 17.71 -9.07 -6.02
CA GLY A 20 16.50 -8.87 -5.21
C GLY A 20 16.79 -8.17 -3.88
N ASP A 21 17.83 -8.61 -3.19
CA ASP A 21 18.30 -7.99 -1.94
C ASP A 21 18.72 -6.51 -2.14
N LEU A 22 19.40 -6.21 -3.25
CA LEU A 22 19.79 -4.84 -3.57
C LEU A 22 18.59 -3.92 -3.85
N ALA A 23 17.62 -4.39 -4.63
CA ALA A 23 16.41 -3.61 -4.92
C ALA A 23 15.64 -3.31 -3.63
N GLU A 24 15.46 -4.30 -2.76
CA GLU A 24 14.79 -4.16 -1.47
C GLU A 24 15.48 -3.14 -0.57
N ARG A 25 16.80 -3.22 -0.42
CA ARG A 25 17.60 -2.24 0.35
C ARG A 25 17.48 -0.82 -0.20
N LEU A 26 17.41 -0.66 -1.52
CA LEU A 26 17.21 0.64 -2.16
C LEU A 26 15.80 1.20 -1.87
N LEU A 27 14.78 0.35 -1.89
CA LEU A 27 13.40 0.74 -1.58
C LEU A 27 13.23 1.11 -0.10
N GLU A 28 13.82 0.35 0.82
CA GLU A 28 13.85 0.69 2.24
C GLU A 28 14.55 2.05 2.48
N ALA A 29 15.73 2.25 1.87
CA ALA A 29 16.45 3.52 1.95
C ALA A 29 15.63 4.70 1.41
N ALA A 30 14.90 4.48 0.31
CA ALA A 30 13.99 5.47 -0.27
C ALA A 30 12.83 5.79 0.67
N ALA A 31 12.17 4.77 1.25
CA ALA A 31 11.06 4.97 2.18
C ALA A 31 11.45 5.82 3.40
N VAL A 32 12.67 5.61 3.92
CA VAL A 32 13.19 6.42 5.03
C VAL A 32 13.46 7.87 4.58
N LEU A 33 14.08 8.08 3.41
CA LEU A 33 14.32 9.45 2.89
C LEU A 33 13.02 10.20 2.60
N ILE A 34 11.99 9.49 2.12
CA ILE A 34 10.64 10.03 1.94
C ILE A 34 10.05 10.50 3.28
N ALA A 35 10.22 9.70 4.34
CA ALA A 35 9.75 10.06 5.69
C ALA A 35 10.46 11.30 6.24
N GLU A 36 11.79 11.38 6.06
CA GLU A 36 12.63 12.45 6.59
C GLU A 36 12.45 13.78 5.84
N ARG A 37 12.30 13.75 4.51
CA ARG A 37 12.44 14.94 3.65
C ARG A 37 11.34 15.10 2.61
N GLY A 38 10.39 14.21 2.60
CA GLY A 38 9.38 14.14 1.55
C GLY A 38 9.91 13.57 0.22
N PRO A 39 9.01 13.29 -0.71
CA PRO A 39 9.36 12.62 -1.96
C PRO A 39 10.24 13.47 -2.89
N GLN A 40 10.24 14.78 -2.76
CA GLN A 40 11.08 15.68 -3.56
C GLN A 40 12.46 15.93 -2.95
N GLY A 41 12.64 15.71 -1.65
CA GLY A 41 13.81 16.12 -0.86
C GLY A 41 15.05 15.22 -0.98
N PHE A 42 15.14 14.30 -1.96
CA PHE A 42 16.29 13.42 -2.13
C PHE A 42 16.57 13.06 -3.60
N SER A 43 17.73 12.45 -3.85
CA SER A 43 18.19 11.95 -5.16
C SER A 43 18.49 10.46 -5.11
N LEU A 44 18.58 9.79 -6.28
CA LEU A 44 19.02 8.39 -6.37
C LEU A 44 20.41 8.16 -5.77
N ARG A 45 21.31 9.16 -5.87
CA ARG A 45 22.65 9.10 -5.25
C ARG A 45 22.56 9.07 -3.72
N GLU A 46 21.65 9.81 -3.13
CA GLU A 46 21.43 9.77 -1.68
C GLU A 46 20.81 8.45 -1.22
N VAL A 47 19.93 7.86 -2.03
CA VAL A 47 19.43 6.49 -1.79
C VAL A 47 20.58 5.49 -1.82
N ALA A 48 21.47 5.54 -2.80
CA ALA A 48 22.65 4.68 -2.89
C ALA A 48 23.54 4.80 -1.64
N ARG A 49 23.84 6.03 -1.23
CA ARG A 49 24.66 6.30 -0.05
C ARG A 49 24.03 5.77 1.23
N ARG A 50 22.71 5.95 1.39
CA ARG A 50 21.97 5.42 2.55
C ARG A 50 21.93 3.90 2.55
N ALA A 51 21.71 3.29 1.39
CA ALA A 51 21.74 1.84 1.21
C ALA A 51 23.16 1.23 1.28
N ARG A 52 24.22 2.08 1.43
CA ARG A 52 25.64 1.69 1.46
C ARG A 52 26.08 0.91 0.23
N VAL A 53 25.69 1.41 -0.95
CA VAL A 53 26.08 0.85 -2.25
C VAL A 53 26.72 1.92 -3.13
N SER A 54 27.29 1.53 -4.26
CA SER A 54 27.86 2.48 -5.23
C SER A 54 26.78 3.41 -5.80
N GLU A 55 27.14 4.65 -6.16
CA GLU A 55 26.21 5.62 -6.75
C GLU A 55 25.58 5.14 -8.07
N ALA A 56 26.23 4.20 -8.76
CA ALA A 56 25.71 3.61 -9.99
C ALA A 56 24.68 2.49 -9.75
N ALA A 57 24.71 1.86 -8.57
CA ALA A 57 23.87 0.69 -8.24
C ALA A 57 22.37 0.93 -8.42
N PRO A 58 21.76 2.06 -7.98
CA PRO A 58 20.33 2.28 -8.18
C PRO A 58 19.89 2.27 -9.63
N TYR A 59 20.74 2.75 -10.56
CA TYR A 59 20.40 2.89 -11.98
C TYR A 59 20.28 1.55 -12.72
N TRP A 60 20.78 0.46 -12.13
CA TRP A 60 20.57 -0.90 -12.63
C TRP A 60 19.14 -1.40 -12.42
N HIS A 61 18.44 -0.87 -11.38
CA HIS A 61 17.08 -1.26 -11.02
C HIS A 61 16.06 -0.17 -11.37
N PHE A 62 16.45 1.10 -11.21
CA PHE A 62 15.55 2.25 -11.36
C PHE A 62 16.20 3.29 -12.29
N PRO A 63 15.75 3.38 -13.56
CA PRO A 63 16.35 4.31 -14.54
C PRO A 63 16.25 5.78 -14.11
N ASN A 64 15.29 6.11 -13.27
CA ASN A 64 15.07 7.46 -12.73
C ASN A 64 14.37 7.40 -11.35
N LYS A 65 14.22 8.56 -10.75
CA LYS A 65 13.56 8.70 -9.44
C LYS A 65 12.09 8.31 -9.47
N GLU A 66 11.38 8.60 -10.55
CA GLU A 66 9.96 8.25 -10.69
C GLU A 66 9.77 6.72 -10.69
N ALA A 67 10.65 5.98 -11.36
CA ALA A 67 10.64 4.51 -11.34
C ALA A 67 10.89 3.94 -9.94
N LEU A 68 11.79 4.55 -9.16
CA LEU A 68 12.00 4.18 -7.76
C LEU A 68 10.73 4.47 -6.92
N LEU A 69 10.13 5.65 -7.08
CA LEU A 69 8.89 6.00 -6.36
C LEU A 69 7.73 5.09 -6.75
N ALA A 70 7.64 4.72 -8.03
CA ALA A 70 6.65 3.75 -8.52
C ALA A 70 6.81 2.37 -7.84
N ALA A 71 8.03 1.91 -7.65
CA ALA A 71 8.29 0.65 -6.95
C ALA A 71 7.98 0.75 -5.44
N VAL A 72 8.23 1.89 -4.78
CA VAL A 72 7.79 2.14 -3.40
C VAL A 72 6.26 2.11 -3.30
N ALA A 73 5.56 2.76 -4.23
CA ALA A 73 4.09 2.74 -4.27
C ALA A 73 3.54 1.33 -4.51
N GLU A 74 4.17 0.56 -5.40
CA GLU A 74 3.82 -0.84 -5.67
C GLU A 74 3.91 -1.69 -4.40
N GLN A 75 5.03 -1.60 -3.66
CA GLN A 75 5.17 -2.29 -2.35
C GLN A 75 4.05 -1.88 -1.38
N GLY A 76 3.71 -0.60 -1.35
CA GLY A 76 2.61 -0.10 -0.52
C GLY A 76 1.26 -0.74 -0.89
N PHE A 77 0.91 -0.81 -2.17
CA PHE A 77 -0.33 -1.45 -2.61
C PHE A 77 -0.34 -2.96 -2.36
N ILE A 78 0.80 -3.65 -2.53
CA ILE A 78 0.93 -5.08 -2.22
C ILE A 78 0.70 -5.32 -0.72
N ALA A 79 1.33 -4.54 0.15
CA ALA A 79 1.17 -4.65 1.60
C ALA A 79 -0.27 -4.33 2.04
N LEU A 80 -0.89 -3.30 1.47
CA LEU A 80 -2.29 -2.96 1.73
C LEU A 80 -3.22 -4.10 1.31
N ALA A 81 -3.05 -4.64 0.10
CA ALA A 81 -3.86 -5.76 -0.39
C ALA A 81 -3.70 -7.01 0.49
N ALA A 82 -2.48 -7.30 0.96
CA ALA A 82 -2.23 -8.41 1.88
C ALA A 82 -2.95 -8.21 3.23
N ALA A 83 -2.89 -7.01 3.82
CA ALA A 83 -3.61 -6.69 5.05
C ALA A 83 -5.13 -6.82 4.90
N MET A 84 -5.68 -6.42 3.74
CA MET A 84 -7.10 -6.56 3.43
C MET A 84 -7.50 -8.04 3.23
N ALA A 85 -6.68 -8.83 2.55
CA ALA A 85 -6.91 -10.27 2.35
C ALA A 85 -6.91 -11.01 3.70
N GLU A 86 -5.96 -10.71 4.59
CA GLU A 86 -5.90 -11.28 5.95
C GLU A 86 -7.19 -11.01 6.74
N VAL A 87 -7.78 -9.82 6.62
CA VAL A 87 -9.07 -9.51 7.26
C VAL A 87 -10.14 -10.47 6.76
N ARG A 88 -10.24 -10.71 5.45
CA ARG A 88 -11.25 -11.59 4.87
C ARG A 88 -11.09 -13.05 5.31
N GLU A 89 -9.87 -13.50 5.56
CA GLU A 89 -9.58 -14.85 6.03
C GLU A 89 -9.86 -15.00 7.55
N ARG A 90 -9.45 -14.01 8.34
CA ARG A 90 -9.52 -14.04 9.81
C ARG A 90 -10.91 -13.76 10.35
N VAL A 91 -11.63 -12.82 9.75
CA VAL A 91 -12.97 -12.40 10.21
C VAL A 91 -14.04 -13.33 9.63
N LYS A 92 -14.63 -14.17 10.45
CA LYS A 92 -15.62 -15.18 9.99
C LYS A 92 -17.01 -14.60 9.71
N ASP A 93 -17.38 -13.48 10.34
CA ASP A 93 -18.66 -12.81 10.10
C ASP A 93 -18.57 -11.82 8.94
N PRO A 94 -19.22 -12.08 7.80
CA PRO A 94 -19.18 -11.19 6.63
C PRO A 94 -19.71 -9.78 6.91
N ARG A 95 -20.59 -9.63 7.90
CA ARG A 95 -21.14 -8.31 8.31
C ARG A 95 -20.06 -7.38 8.83
N ARG A 96 -18.95 -7.93 9.31
CA ARG A 96 -17.84 -7.18 9.88
C ARG A 96 -16.77 -6.86 8.85
N HIS A 97 -16.74 -7.52 7.68
CA HIS A 97 -15.64 -7.38 6.72
C HIS A 97 -15.39 -5.93 6.31
N LEU A 98 -16.42 -5.19 5.91
CA LEU A 98 -16.25 -3.81 5.44
C LEU A 98 -15.66 -2.90 6.54
N ARG A 99 -16.16 -3.05 7.78
CA ARG A 99 -15.63 -2.30 8.93
C ARG A 99 -14.18 -2.66 9.23
N GLU A 100 -13.87 -3.95 9.30
CA GLU A 100 -12.51 -4.42 9.61
C GLU A 100 -11.51 -4.11 8.48
N LEU A 101 -11.95 -4.06 7.22
CA LEU A 101 -11.14 -3.54 6.12
C LEU A 101 -10.81 -2.05 6.32
N GLY A 102 -11.77 -1.25 6.77
CA GLY A 102 -11.52 0.16 7.09
C GLY A 102 -10.50 0.33 8.21
N VAL A 103 -10.59 -0.47 9.27
CA VAL A 103 -9.59 -0.47 10.36
C VAL A 103 -8.21 -0.90 9.86
N ALA A 104 -8.14 -1.96 9.03
CA ALA A 104 -6.89 -2.43 8.45
C ALA A 104 -6.24 -1.37 7.54
N TYR A 105 -7.04 -0.65 6.76
CA TYR A 105 -6.56 0.47 5.94
C TYR A 105 -5.92 1.56 6.80
N VAL A 106 -6.58 2.03 7.86
CA VAL A 106 -6.05 3.07 8.75
C VAL A 106 -4.79 2.59 9.48
N ARG A 107 -4.78 1.33 9.95
CA ARG A 107 -3.59 0.72 10.55
C ARG A 107 -2.41 0.70 9.59
N PHE A 108 -2.63 0.26 8.35
CA PHE A 108 -1.61 0.28 7.29
C PHE A 108 -1.10 1.70 7.05
N ALA A 109 -2.00 2.67 6.91
CA ALA A 109 -1.66 4.07 6.64
C ALA A 109 -0.75 4.67 7.73
N LEU A 110 -1.05 4.39 9.00
CA LEU A 110 -0.26 4.87 10.14
C LEU A 110 1.09 4.14 10.28
N ALA A 111 1.15 2.86 9.93
CA ALA A 111 2.39 2.10 9.92
C ALA A 111 3.30 2.46 8.74
N HIS A 112 2.73 2.89 7.62
CA HIS A 112 3.45 3.13 6.35
C HIS A 112 3.11 4.51 5.73
N PRO A 113 3.27 5.65 6.45
CA PRO A 113 2.84 6.95 5.96
C PRO A 113 3.59 7.40 4.69
N SER A 114 4.88 7.03 4.56
CA SER A 114 5.67 7.31 3.36
C SER A 114 5.10 6.60 2.13
N HIS A 115 4.74 5.32 2.26
CA HIS A 115 4.12 4.57 1.18
C HIS A 115 2.78 5.18 0.79
N LEU A 116 1.90 5.48 1.78
CA LEU A 116 0.60 6.08 1.49
C LEU A 116 0.72 7.38 0.69
N ARG A 117 1.67 8.25 1.06
CA ARG A 117 1.93 9.50 0.34
C ARG A 117 2.29 9.27 -1.13
N ILE A 118 3.15 8.29 -1.42
CA ILE A 118 3.56 8.00 -2.81
C ILE A 118 2.47 7.25 -3.58
N MET A 119 1.74 6.33 -2.93
CA MET A 119 0.64 5.58 -3.57
C MET A 119 -0.43 6.51 -4.16
N PHE A 120 -0.72 7.62 -3.48
CA PHE A 120 -1.82 8.53 -3.82
C PHE A 120 -1.35 9.95 -4.15
N GLY A 121 -0.07 10.24 -4.03
CA GLY A 121 0.52 11.54 -4.33
C GLY A 121 0.69 11.81 -5.84
N PRO A 122 1.08 13.04 -6.18
CA PRO A 122 1.25 13.48 -7.56
C PRO A 122 2.62 13.14 -8.17
N GLU A 123 3.50 12.47 -7.43
CA GLU A 123 4.89 12.23 -7.80
C GLU A 123 5.03 11.27 -8.99
N ILE A 124 4.07 10.38 -9.16
CA ILE A 124 3.98 9.47 -10.29
C ILE A 124 2.89 10.02 -11.22
N ARG A 125 3.32 10.65 -12.31
CA ARG A 125 2.43 11.36 -13.24
C ARG A 125 1.45 10.43 -13.94
N ASP A 126 1.95 9.30 -14.39
CA ASP A 126 1.17 8.27 -15.07
C ASP A 126 1.44 6.90 -14.46
N LYS A 127 0.54 6.45 -13.62
CA LYS A 127 0.65 5.12 -12.98
C LYS A 127 0.48 3.98 -13.99
N THR A 128 -0.16 4.23 -15.14
CA THR A 128 -0.33 3.21 -16.19
C THR A 128 0.97 2.94 -16.94
N ALA A 129 1.91 3.89 -16.93
CA ALA A 129 3.27 3.69 -17.44
C ALA A 129 4.10 2.72 -16.57
N HIS A 130 3.60 2.34 -15.38
CA HIS A 130 4.21 1.39 -14.45
C HIS A 130 3.28 0.18 -14.25
N PRO A 131 3.29 -0.84 -15.12
CA PRO A 131 2.29 -1.91 -15.15
C PRO A 131 2.13 -2.69 -13.84
N SER A 132 3.23 -2.98 -13.13
CA SER A 132 3.19 -3.67 -11.84
C SER A 132 2.54 -2.83 -10.74
N LEU A 133 2.86 -1.54 -10.68
CA LEU A 133 2.19 -0.59 -9.78
C LEU A 133 0.69 -0.51 -10.07
N HIS A 134 0.33 -0.35 -11.35
CA HIS A 134 -1.08 -0.29 -11.76
C HIS A 134 -1.82 -1.55 -11.35
N ALA A 135 -1.27 -2.72 -11.67
CA ALA A 135 -1.85 -4.00 -11.29
C ALA A 135 -1.96 -4.20 -9.76
N ALA A 136 -1.00 -3.69 -8.98
CA ALA A 136 -1.06 -3.75 -7.52
C ALA A 136 -2.20 -2.87 -6.97
N GLY A 137 -2.37 -1.66 -7.51
CA GLY A 137 -3.47 -0.76 -7.16
C GLY A 137 -4.84 -1.35 -7.50
N GLU A 138 -4.99 -1.90 -8.71
CA GLU A 138 -6.21 -2.58 -9.15
C GLU A 138 -6.57 -3.77 -8.25
N ARG A 139 -5.59 -4.57 -7.82
CA ARG A 139 -5.82 -5.69 -6.88
C ARG A 139 -6.37 -5.22 -5.54
N ALA A 140 -5.80 -4.16 -4.95
CA ALA A 140 -6.28 -3.62 -3.69
C ALA A 140 -7.73 -3.10 -3.80
N LEU A 141 -8.04 -2.38 -4.89
CA LEU A 141 -9.39 -1.89 -5.16
C LEU A 141 -10.39 -3.01 -5.41
N ALA A 142 -9.99 -4.04 -6.16
CA ALA A 142 -10.83 -5.20 -6.45
C ALA A 142 -11.24 -5.95 -5.17
N LEU A 143 -10.37 -6.04 -4.16
CA LEU A 143 -10.70 -6.63 -2.85
C LEU A 143 -11.81 -5.85 -2.13
N LEU A 144 -11.77 -4.52 -2.17
CA LEU A 144 -12.82 -3.69 -1.59
C LEU A 144 -14.15 -3.86 -2.33
N ILE A 145 -14.12 -3.80 -3.66
CA ILE A 145 -15.32 -3.98 -4.50
C ILE A 145 -15.93 -5.38 -4.26
N ALA A 146 -15.11 -6.43 -4.23
CA ALA A 146 -15.58 -7.78 -3.94
C ALA A 146 -16.24 -7.89 -2.57
N THR A 147 -15.64 -7.26 -1.54
CA THR A 147 -16.21 -7.25 -0.19
C THR A 147 -17.58 -6.57 -0.14
N ILE A 148 -17.73 -5.44 -0.85
CA ILE A 148 -19.03 -4.73 -0.94
C ILE A 148 -20.05 -5.57 -1.71
N THR A 149 -19.65 -6.18 -2.83
CA THR A 149 -20.52 -7.03 -3.64
C THR A 149 -21.02 -8.24 -2.84
N ASP A 150 -20.16 -8.88 -2.06
CA ASP A 150 -20.52 -9.99 -1.19
C ASP A 150 -21.50 -9.53 -0.10
N ALA A 151 -21.29 -8.36 0.50
CA ALA A 151 -22.17 -7.78 1.48
C ALA A 151 -23.55 -7.38 0.91
N GLN A 152 -23.59 -6.92 -0.36
CA GLN A 152 -24.85 -6.64 -1.06
C GLN A 152 -25.62 -7.93 -1.37
N ARG A 153 -24.95 -8.99 -1.83
CA ARG A 153 -25.56 -10.31 -2.07
C ARG A 153 -26.16 -10.90 -0.80
N ALA A 154 -25.48 -10.69 0.32
CA ALA A 154 -25.92 -11.16 1.63
C ALA A 154 -27.00 -10.25 2.27
N GLY A 155 -27.37 -9.13 1.64
CA GLY A 155 -28.37 -8.18 2.15
C GLY A 155 -27.90 -7.28 3.30
N TYR A 156 -26.59 -7.16 3.54
CA TYR A 156 -26.03 -6.32 4.61
C TYR A 156 -25.73 -4.89 4.16
N VAL A 157 -25.54 -4.68 2.86
CA VAL A 157 -25.33 -3.39 2.24
C VAL A 157 -26.41 -3.14 1.19
N ARG A 158 -26.91 -1.92 1.11
CA ARG A 158 -27.93 -1.51 0.15
C ARG A 158 -27.51 -1.83 -1.29
N ARG A 159 -28.47 -2.09 -2.14
CA ARG A 159 -28.23 -2.24 -3.59
C ARG A 159 -27.73 -0.94 -4.20
N GLY A 160 -26.94 -1.03 -5.23
CA GLY A 160 -26.36 0.09 -5.95
C GLY A 160 -25.09 -0.35 -6.70
N ASN A 161 -24.45 0.57 -7.39
CA ASN A 161 -23.18 0.30 -8.04
C ASN A 161 -22.09 0.03 -6.98
N PRO A 162 -21.47 -1.18 -6.97
CA PRO A 162 -20.40 -1.49 -5.99
C PRO A 162 -19.20 -0.54 -6.07
N TRP A 163 -18.91 0.00 -7.27
CA TRP A 163 -17.86 0.98 -7.47
C TRP A 163 -18.12 2.28 -6.69
N ASP A 164 -19.31 2.85 -6.78
CA ASP A 164 -19.65 4.11 -6.08
C ASP A 164 -19.55 3.93 -4.57
N LEU A 165 -20.00 2.77 -4.07
CA LEU A 165 -19.91 2.44 -2.65
C LEU A 165 -18.46 2.21 -2.21
N ALA A 166 -17.63 1.61 -3.07
CA ALA A 166 -16.21 1.42 -2.82
C ALA A 166 -15.47 2.75 -2.76
N VAL A 167 -15.75 3.67 -3.68
CA VAL A 167 -15.16 5.01 -3.67
C VAL A 167 -15.55 5.78 -2.41
N ALA A 168 -16.83 5.72 -1.99
CA ALA A 168 -17.29 6.36 -0.76
C ALA A 168 -16.60 5.79 0.48
N ALA A 169 -16.50 4.46 0.57
CA ALA A 169 -15.81 3.77 1.67
C ALA A 169 -14.32 4.12 1.73
N TRP A 170 -13.67 4.08 0.58
CA TRP A 170 -12.26 4.44 0.47
C TRP A 170 -12.00 5.91 0.80
N ALA A 171 -12.75 6.84 0.23
CA ALA A 171 -12.60 8.27 0.51
C ALA A 171 -12.69 8.57 2.02
N LEU A 172 -13.61 7.90 2.73
CA LEU A 172 -13.78 8.08 4.16
C LEU A 172 -12.56 7.65 4.97
N VAL A 173 -12.06 6.42 4.75
CA VAL A 173 -10.92 5.90 5.52
C VAL A 173 -9.59 6.53 5.08
N HIS A 174 -9.47 6.93 3.81
CA HIS A 174 -8.32 7.65 3.30
C HIS A 174 -8.24 9.06 3.90
N GLY A 175 -9.36 9.80 3.91
CA GLY A 175 -9.45 11.11 4.54
C GLY A 175 -9.13 11.06 6.03
N LEU A 176 -9.67 10.08 6.75
CA LEU A 176 -9.32 9.85 8.16
C LEU A 176 -7.82 9.58 8.34
N SER A 177 -7.25 8.73 7.48
CA SER A 177 -5.81 8.42 7.55
C SER A 177 -4.94 9.65 7.31
N ALA A 178 -5.29 10.51 6.34
CA ALA A 178 -4.60 11.76 6.07
C ALA A 178 -4.64 12.69 7.29
N LEU A 179 -5.81 12.88 7.91
CA LEU A 179 -5.97 13.70 9.12
C LEU A 179 -5.11 13.18 10.29
N LEU A 180 -5.01 11.85 10.44
CA LEU A 180 -4.18 11.24 11.49
C LEU A 180 -2.68 11.39 11.20
N ILE A 181 -2.23 11.12 9.96
CA ILE A 181 -0.83 11.24 9.55
C ILE A 181 -0.36 12.69 9.64
N ASP A 182 -1.21 13.65 9.29
CA ASP A 182 -0.91 15.08 9.35
C ASP A 182 -1.18 15.70 10.74
N ARG A 183 -1.41 14.85 11.77
CA ARG A 183 -1.59 15.23 13.18
C ARG A 183 -2.73 16.22 13.45
N GLN A 184 -3.72 16.29 12.54
CA GLN A 184 -4.85 17.22 12.69
C GLN A 184 -5.81 16.80 13.82
N LEU A 185 -5.65 15.58 14.36
CA LEU A 185 -6.48 15.01 15.42
C LEU A 185 -5.66 14.64 16.68
N GLU A 186 -4.41 15.11 16.79
CA GLU A 186 -3.46 14.67 17.84
C GLU A 186 -4.01 14.86 19.26
N ASP A 187 -4.69 15.97 19.54
CA ASP A 187 -5.27 16.29 20.85
C ASP A 187 -6.38 15.29 21.26
N ARG A 188 -7.01 14.60 20.31
CA ARG A 188 -8.14 13.70 20.53
C ARG A 188 -7.81 12.23 20.25
N VAL A 189 -6.75 11.98 19.52
CA VAL A 189 -6.31 10.66 19.05
C VAL A 189 -4.80 10.56 19.22
N PRO A 190 -4.30 10.42 20.45
CA PRO A 190 -2.86 10.50 20.75
C PRO A 190 -2.07 9.26 20.34
N GLY A 191 -2.72 8.16 20.00
CA GLY A 191 -2.03 6.91 19.72
C GLY A 191 -2.75 5.97 18.75
N LEU A 192 -2.05 4.90 18.39
CA LEU A 192 -2.56 3.89 17.42
C LEU A 192 -3.88 3.25 17.89
N ARG A 193 -3.98 2.95 19.18
CA ARG A 193 -5.20 2.33 19.75
C ARG A 193 -6.43 3.21 19.58
N GLU A 194 -6.29 4.50 19.90
CA GLU A 194 -7.35 5.49 19.76
C GLU A 194 -7.71 5.71 18.28
N ALA A 195 -6.71 5.69 17.39
CA ALA A 195 -6.90 5.75 15.94
C ALA A 195 -7.69 4.54 15.42
N GLU A 196 -7.39 3.32 15.86
CA GLU A 196 -8.14 2.12 15.50
C GLU A 196 -9.58 2.15 16.02
N VAL A 197 -9.80 2.62 17.25
CA VAL A 197 -11.13 2.82 17.80
C VAL A 197 -11.92 3.83 16.97
N LEU A 198 -11.31 4.96 16.61
CA LEU A 198 -11.93 5.96 15.76
C LEU A 198 -12.22 5.39 14.36
N ALA A 199 -11.29 4.68 13.75
CA ALA A 199 -11.48 4.03 12.46
C ALA A 199 -12.66 3.05 12.49
N SER A 200 -12.77 2.22 13.53
CA SER A 200 -13.90 1.31 13.71
C SER A 200 -15.23 2.05 13.83
N ARG A 201 -15.27 3.15 14.58
CA ARG A 201 -16.49 3.98 14.72
C ARG A 201 -16.90 4.62 13.40
N VAL A 202 -15.95 5.22 12.70
CA VAL A 202 -16.17 5.88 11.39
C VAL A 202 -16.62 4.85 10.35
N ALA A 203 -15.98 3.68 10.28
CA ALA A 203 -16.41 2.60 9.40
C ALA A 203 -17.81 2.05 9.77
N THR A 204 -18.16 2.01 11.05
CA THR A 204 -19.50 1.63 11.49
C THR A 204 -20.56 2.66 11.06
N LEU A 205 -20.26 3.96 11.15
CA LEU A 205 -21.16 5.01 10.67
C LEU A 205 -21.42 4.87 9.17
N LEU A 206 -20.38 4.60 8.38
CA LEU A 206 -20.53 4.30 6.94
C LEU A 206 -21.41 3.06 6.72
N GLN A 207 -21.11 1.96 7.40
CA GLN A 207 -21.87 0.71 7.27
C GLN A 207 -23.36 0.91 7.64
N THR A 208 -23.64 1.66 8.69
CA THR A 208 -25.03 2.00 9.10
C THR A 208 -25.71 2.85 8.03
N GLY A 209 -25.04 3.83 7.45
CA GLY A 209 -25.57 4.65 6.35
C GLY A 209 -25.73 3.88 5.03
N LEU A 210 -25.02 2.77 4.87
CA LEU A 210 -25.09 1.88 3.70
C LEU A 210 -25.97 0.64 3.94
N ALA A 211 -26.50 0.45 5.17
CA ALA A 211 -27.35 -0.70 5.48
C ALA A 211 -28.61 -0.70 4.57
N SER A 212 -29.03 -1.90 4.17
CA SER A 212 -30.33 -2.07 3.52
C SER A 212 -31.43 -1.74 4.53
N ARG A 213 -32.40 -0.93 4.12
CA ARG A 213 -33.62 -0.69 4.87
C ARG A 213 -34.59 -1.83 4.67
#